data_545c9f676b872ddc80ff33d6db0d23c4
#
_entry.id   545c9f676b872ddc80ff33d6db0d23c4
#
_cell.length_a   1.000
_cell.length_b   1.000
_cell.length_c   1.000
_cell.angle_alpha   90.00
_cell.angle_beta   90.00
_cell.angle_gamma   90.00
#
_symmetry.space_group_name_H-M   'P 1'
#
loop_
_entity.id
_entity.type
_entity.pdbx_description
1 polymer ?
#
loop_
_entity_poly.entity_id
_entity_poly.type
_entity_poly.pdbx_seq_one_letter_code
_entity_poly.pdbx_strand_id
1 'polypeptide(L)'
;MTEPVAKRMRRVGHKGAAHIEPGNTLASFDAALRHGVDMIELDVLSEHSDGSGRLLVAHDYQDLRSRAPVSFEEALTHLAGERFAEIELDVDVKLPGYELRVLEVLREFELVPRTLVSGMFPDALAHIRAAEPGLRLGWSVPRVRRDYTSDMLTAIPALAMLSGYRATLPRRVRAALMEGRFDAIMAHWRVVTRALVRAVADGAGELYVWTVDDARRIERLTAMGVDGIITNDPRLFSRAGTSQR
;
A
#
# COMPACT_ATOMS: atom_id res chain seq x y z
N MET A 1 35.73 2.62 0.88
CA MET A 1 34.44 3.02 0.32
C MET A 1 33.64 1.72 0.19
N THR A 2 32.74 1.44 1.12
CA THR A 2 31.81 0.31 1.03
C THR A 2 30.79 0.66 -0.06
N GLU A 3 30.68 -0.20 -1.09
CA GLU A 3 29.60 -0.10 -2.08
C GLU A 3 28.25 -0.06 -1.32
N PRO A 4 27.33 0.83 -1.71
CA PRO A 4 26.01 0.83 -1.11
C PRO A 4 25.36 -0.55 -1.40
N VAL A 5 25.05 -1.28 -0.35
CA VAL A 5 24.25 -2.52 -0.45
C VAL A 5 22.98 -2.14 -1.20
N ALA A 6 22.78 -2.70 -2.39
CA ALA A 6 21.60 -2.43 -3.18
C ALA A 6 20.35 -2.72 -2.33
N LYS A 7 19.55 -1.70 -2.05
CA LYS A 7 18.33 -1.82 -1.25
C LYS A 7 17.44 -2.87 -1.92
N ARG A 8 17.18 -3.95 -1.21
CA ARG A 8 16.31 -5.02 -1.72
C ARG A 8 14.87 -4.50 -1.81
N MET A 9 14.22 -4.69 -2.97
CA MET A 9 12.81 -4.39 -3.18
C MET A 9 11.95 -5.21 -2.21
N ARG A 10 11.04 -4.55 -1.46
CA ARG A 10 10.08 -5.22 -0.55
C ARG A 10 8.98 -5.92 -1.34
N ARG A 11 8.73 -7.16 -0.98
CA ARG A 11 7.64 -7.98 -1.50
C ARG A 11 6.44 -7.78 -0.60
N VAL A 12 5.37 -7.17 -1.14
CA VAL A 12 4.18 -6.84 -0.34
C VAL A 12 3.00 -7.68 -0.80
N GLY A 13 2.35 -8.36 0.16
CA GLY A 13 1.13 -9.12 -0.08
C GLY A 13 -0.09 -8.20 0.04
N HIS A 14 -0.83 -8.00 -1.08
CA HIS A 14 -2.05 -7.19 -1.15
C HIS A 14 -3.21 -7.91 -0.46
N LYS A 15 -3.78 -7.28 0.56
CA LYS A 15 -4.83 -7.90 1.40
C LYS A 15 -4.38 -9.27 1.93
N GLY A 16 -3.08 -9.39 2.25
CA GLY A 16 -2.41 -10.66 2.44
C GLY A 16 -1.99 -11.29 1.13
N ALA A 17 -2.68 -12.35 0.68
CA ALA A 17 -2.45 -13.05 -0.58
C ALA A 17 -3.79 -13.30 -1.29
N ALA A 18 -4.43 -12.25 -1.78
CA ALA A 18 -5.83 -12.24 -2.21
C ALA A 18 -6.15 -13.17 -3.40
N HIS A 19 -5.16 -13.62 -4.17
CA HIS A 19 -5.33 -14.64 -5.22
C HIS A 19 -5.09 -16.09 -4.73
N ILE A 20 -4.81 -16.28 -3.43
CA ILE A 20 -4.57 -17.61 -2.83
C ILE A 20 -5.68 -17.92 -1.83
N GLU A 21 -6.01 -16.96 -0.97
CA GLU A 21 -7.09 -17.01 0.01
C GLU A 21 -7.92 -15.72 -0.11
N PRO A 22 -9.18 -15.70 0.35
CA PRO A 22 -9.97 -14.48 0.34
C PRO A 22 -9.22 -13.33 1.03
N GLY A 23 -9.01 -12.23 0.31
CA GLY A 23 -8.23 -11.08 0.80
C GLY A 23 -8.83 -10.49 2.08
N ASN A 24 -7.99 -9.81 2.88
CA ASN A 24 -8.39 -9.20 4.14
C ASN A 24 -8.95 -10.23 5.15
N THR A 25 -8.35 -11.42 5.20
CA THR A 25 -8.67 -12.50 6.16
C THR A 25 -7.39 -13.01 6.82
N LEU A 26 -7.52 -13.61 8.02
CA LEU A 26 -6.37 -14.22 8.69
C LEU A 26 -5.70 -15.30 7.83
N ALA A 27 -6.51 -16.08 7.08
CA ALA A 27 -6.00 -17.08 6.14
C ALA A 27 -5.13 -16.47 5.03
N SER A 28 -5.53 -15.29 4.51
CA SER A 28 -4.74 -14.59 3.49
C SER A 28 -3.43 -14.04 4.03
N PHE A 29 -3.39 -13.60 5.29
CA PHE A 29 -2.17 -13.16 5.97
C PHE A 29 -1.21 -14.33 6.19
N ASP A 30 -1.73 -15.47 6.65
CA ASP A 30 -0.95 -16.71 6.75
C ASP A 30 -0.42 -17.19 5.39
N ALA A 31 -1.21 -17.07 4.33
CA ALA A 31 -0.78 -17.39 2.99
C ALA A 31 0.37 -16.48 2.52
N ALA A 32 0.26 -15.18 2.76
CA ALA A 32 1.32 -14.22 2.43
C ALA A 32 2.63 -14.55 3.17
N LEU A 33 2.56 -14.85 4.47
CA LEU A 33 3.70 -15.29 5.27
C LEU A 33 4.36 -16.54 4.69
N ARG A 34 3.56 -17.58 4.36
CA ARG A 34 4.08 -18.84 3.75
C ARG A 34 4.81 -18.59 2.43
N HIS A 35 4.44 -17.57 1.68
CA HIS A 35 5.10 -17.21 0.42
C HIS A 35 6.22 -16.17 0.59
N GLY A 36 6.61 -15.88 1.83
CA GLY A 36 7.82 -15.13 2.16
C GLY A 36 7.76 -13.66 1.72
N VAL A 37 6.62 -12.98 1.93
CA VAL A 37 6.54 -11.54 1.78
C VAL A 37 7.34 -10.84 2.89
N ASP A 38 7.73 -9.60 2.64
CA ASP A 38 8.44 -8.76 3.60
C ASP A 38 7.45 -7.83 4.35
N MET A 39 6.27 -7.60 3.74
CA MET A 39 5.22 -6.72 4.27
C MET A 39 3.84 -7.26 3.87
N ILE A 40 2.84 -7.09 4.73
CA ILE A 40 1.43 -7.38 4.45
C ILE A 40 0.67 -6.07 4.41
N GLU A 41 -0.04 -5.84 3.30
CA GLU A 41 -1.02 -4.76 3.19
C GLU A 41 -2.39 -5.27 3.58
N LEU A 42 -3.15 -4.43 4.31
CA LEU A 42 -4.53 -4.67 4.69
C LEU A 42 -5.34 -3.37 4.68
N ASP A 43 -6.60 -3.48 4.25
CA ASP A 43 -7.54 -2.36 4.20
C ASP A 43 -8.26 -2.19 5.55
N VAL A 44 -8.37 -0.98 6.06
CA VAL A 44 -9.17 -0.68 7.26
C VAL A 44 -10.30 0.27 6.91
N LEU A 45 -11.51 -0.09 7.35
CA LEU A 45 -12.74 0.67 7.14
C LEU A 45 -13.54 0.73 8.45
N SER A 46 -14.14 1.87 8.76
CA SER A 46 -15.12 1.98 9.84
C SER A 46 -16.44 1.28 9.47
N GLU A 47 -17.12 0.71 10.45
CA GLU A 47 -18.39 0.00 10.26
C GLU A 47 -19.46 0.91 9.64
N HIS A 48 -19.43 2.20 9.99
CA HIS A 48 -20.36 3.21 9.45
C HIS A 48 -19.63 4.27 8.66
N SER A 49 -20.30 4.82 7.65
CA SER A 49 -19.73 5.81 6.72
C SER A 49 -19.42 7.18 7.34
N ASP A 50 -19.89 7.42 8.54
CA ASP A 50 -19.57 8.61 9.35
C ASP A 50 -18.30 8.45 10.21
N GLY A 51 -17.60 7.31 10.08
CA GLY A 51 -16.39 7.01 10.83
C GLY A 51 -16.65 6.32 12.18
N SER A 52 -17.91 6.10 12.57
CA SER A 52 -18.29 5.44 13.81
C SER A 52 -18.35 3.91 13.69
N GLY A 53 -18.68 3.24 14.80
CA GLY A 53 -18.74 1.78 14.89
C GLY A 53 -17.36 1.14 15.03
N ARG A 54 -17.25 -0.17 14.81
CA ARG A 54 -15.98 -0.93 14.89
C ARG A 54 -15.06 -0.57 13.70
N LEU A 55 -13.77 -0.78 13.88
CA LEU A 55 -12.82 -0.83 12.77
C LEU A 55 -12.79 -2.25 12.21
N LEU A 56 -12.95 -2.39 10.91
CA LEU A 56 -13.11 -3.67 10.22
C LEU A 56 -12.08 -3.78 9.08
N VAL A 57 -11.61 -4.99 8.83
CA VAL A 57 -10.66 -5.26 7.74
C VAL A 57 -11.45 -5.52 6.47
N ALA A 58 -11.74 -4.45 5.72
CA ALA A 58 -12.55 -4.47 4.52
C ALA A 58 -12.15 -3.37 3.54
N HIS A 59 -12.26 -3.65 2.24
CA HIS A 59 -11.89 -2.71 1.18
C HIS A 59 -12.89 -1.57 1.00
N ASP A 60 -14.17 -1.89 1.08
CA ASP A 60 -15.27 -0.95 0.90
C ASP A 60 -16.57 -1.48 1.54
N TYR A 61 -17.63 -0.69 1.53
CA TYR A 61 -18.92 -1.08 2.10
C TYR A 61 -19.66 -2.17 1.33
N GLN A 62 -19.27 -2.47 0.08
CA GLN A 62 -19.80 -3.63 -0.65
C GLN A 62 -19.14 -4.91 -0.13
N ASP A 63 -17.82 -4.90 0.04
CA ASP A 63 -17.07 -5.99 0.66
C ASP A 63 -17.59 -6.28 2.08
N LEU A 64 -17.77 -5.24 2.88
CA LEU A 64 -18.29 -5.32 4.24
C LEU A 64 -19.69 -5.97 4.32
N ARG A 65 -20.55 -5.76 3.32
CA ARG A 65 -21.89 -6.38 3.25
C ARG A 65 -21.88 -7.80 2.67
N SER A 66 -20.84 -8.16 1.94
CA SER A 66 -20.78 -9.47 1.23
C SER A 66 -20.28 -10.61 2.09
N ARG A 67 -19.63 -10.32 3.21
CA ARG A 67 -19.03 -11.29 4.14
C ARG A 67 -19.04 -10.76 5.57
N ALA A 68 -18.71 -11.60 6.54
CA ALA A 68 -18.41 -11.18 7.90
C ALA A 68 -16.92 -10.79 7.97
N PRO A 69 -16.57 -9.49 7.96
CA PRO A 69 -15.18 -9.07 8.01
C PRO A 69 -14.60 -9.30 9.41
N VAL A 70 -13.30 -9.56 9.45
CA VAL A 70 -12.52 -9.61 10.69
C VAL A 70 -12.45 -8.18 11.27
N SER A 71 -12.50 -8.04 12.61
CA SER A 71 -12.24 -6.74 13.22
C SER A 71 -10.75 -6.38 13.08
N PHE A 72 -10.44 -5.08 13.13
CA PHE A 72 -9.06 -4.63 13.03
C PHE A 72 -8.22 -5.13 14.21
N GLU A 73 -8.79 -5.12 15.42
CA GLU A 73 -8.18 -5.65 16.64
C GLU A 73 -7.89 -7.16 16.54
N GLU A 74 -8.81 -7.95 15.96
CA GLU A 74 -8.60 -9.38 15.74
C GLU A 74 -7.48 -9.62 14.72
N ALA A 75 -7.45 -8.85 13.64
CA ALA A 75 -6.37 -8.92 12.66
C ALA A 75 -5.02 -8.55 13.29
N LEU A 76 -4.95 -7.49 14.11
CA LEU A 76 -3.72 -7.11 14.79
C LEU A 76 -3.29 -8.11 15.85
N THR A 77 -4.22 -8.72 16.58
CA THR A 77 -3.92 -9.84 17.51
C THR A 77 -3.20 -10.98 16.77
N HIS A 78 -3.68 -11.33 15.58
CA HIS A 78 -3.06 -12.37 14.76
C HIS A 78 -1.68 -11.94 14.24
N LEU A 79 -1.58 -10.71 13.70
CA LEU A 79 -0.36 -10.17 13.11
C LEU A 79 0.71 -9.78 14.17
N ALA A 80 0.33 -9.56 15.44
CA ALA A 80 1.26 -9.38 16.55
C ALA A 80 1.92 -10.68 17.00
N GLY A 81 1.41 -11.83 16.56
CA GLY A 81 1.99 -13.13 16.89
C GLY A 81 3.44 -13.29 16.45
N GLU A 82 4.24 -14.06 17.19
CA GLU A 82 5.67 -14.27 16.97
C GLU A 82 6.04 -14.65 15.52
N ARG A 83 5.15 -15.41 14.84
CA ARG A 83 5.34 -15.82 13.43
C ARG A 83 5.45 -14.63 12.46
N PHE A 84 4.87 -13.49 12.80
CA PHE A 84 4.84 -12.26 11.99
C PHE A 84 5.80 -11.19 12.50
N ALA A 85 6.67 -11.49 13.49
CA ALA A 85 7.52 -10.49 14.13
C ALA A 85 8.38 -9.68 13.14
N GLU A 86 8.87 -10.33 12.08
CA GLU A 86 9.71 -9.73 11.05
C GLU A 86 8.91 -9.13 9.86
N ILE A 87 7.58 -9.22 9.89
CA ILE A 87 6.72 -8.75 8.80
C ILE A 87 6.30 -7.31 9.08
N GLU A 88 6.62 -6.39 8.16
CA GLU A 88 6.08 -5.02 8.19
C GLU A 88 4.59 -5.02 7.81
N LEU A 89 3.86 -4.00 8.23
CA LEU A 89 2.45 -3.81 7.91
C LEU A 89 2.27 -2.53 7.08
N ASP A 90 1.41 -2.60 6.05
CA ASP A 90 0.84 -1.44 5.36
C ASP A 90 -0.66 -1.39 5.66
N VAL A 91 -1.07 -0.44 6.48
CA VAL A 91 -2.46 -0.26 6.90
C VAL A 91 -3.09 0.83 6.05
N ASP A 92 -3.87 0.44 5.02
CA ASP A 92 -4.55 1.37 4.10
C ASP A 92 -5.88 1.88 4.71
N VAL A 93 -5.90 3.14 5.14
CA VAL A 93 -7.09 3.82 5.67
C VAL A 93 -7.96 4.27 4.50
N LYS A 94 -9.08 3.58 4.30
CA LYS A 94 -9.92 3.72 3.09
C LYS A 94 -10.68 5.04 3.01
N LEU A 95 -11.10 5.60 4.14
CA LEU A 95 -11.85 6.85 4.25
C LEU A 95 -11.32 7.71 5.40
N PRO A 96 -11.51 9.03 5.36
CA PRO A 96 -11.17 9.90 6.49
C PRO A 96 -12.23 9.81 7.61
N GLY A 97 -11.86 10.26 8.82
CA GLY A 97 -12.73 10.44 9.96
C GLY A 97 -12.56 9.41 11.09
N TYR A 98 -11.74 8.39 10.88
CA TYR A 98 -11.39 7.39 11.90
C TYR A 98 -9.88 7.08 11.96
N GLU A 99 -9.07 7.84 11.26
CA GLU A 99 -7.62 7.64 11.15
C GLU A 99 -6.90 7.66 12.51
N LEU A 100 -7.34 8.51 13.45
CA LEU A 100 -6.77 8.57 14.79
C LEU A 100 -7.13 7.33 15.63
N ARG A 101 -8.31 6.76 15.41
CA ARG A 101 -8.70 5.49 16.05
C ARG A 101 -7.85 4.33 15.56
N VAL A 102 -7.51 4.30 14.25
CA VAL A 102 -6.57 3.32 13.70
C VAL A 102 -5.20 3.45 14.38
N LEU A 103 -4.72 4.68 14.59
CA LEU A 103 -3.48 4.94 15.30
C LEU A 103 -3.53 4.47 16.77
N GLU A 104 -4.64 4.72 17.47
CA GLU A 104 -4.84 4.28 18.86
C GLU A 104 -4.72 2.75 18.96
N VAL A 105 -5.40 2.00 18.09
CA VAL A 105 -5.34 0.53 18.08
C VAL A 105 -3.91 0.05 17.74
N LEU A 106 -3.21 0.67 16.79
CA LEU A 106 -1.81 0.33 16.47
C LEU A 106 -0.87 0.52 17.67
N ARG A 107 -1.10 1.56 18.49
CA ARG A 107 -0.36 1.82 19.73
C ARG A 107 -0.64 0.76 20.81
N GLU A 108 -1.92 0.39 20.99
CA GLU A 108 -2.32 -0.65 21.96
C GLU A 108 -1.66 -1.99 21.67
N PHE A 109 -1.45 -2.32 20.40
CA PHE A 109 -0.78 -3.56 19.97
C PHE A 109 0.75 -3.40 19.82
N GLU A 110 1.34 -2.24 20.13
CA GLU A 110 2.77 -1.93 19.99
C GLU A 110 3.31 -2.16 18.57
N LEU A 111 2.44 -1.98 17.53
CA LEU A 111 2.77 -2.26 16.14
C LEU A 111 3.25 -1.03 15.35
N VAL A 112 3.20 0.17 15.94
CA VAL A 112 3.66 1.42 15.31
C VAL A 112 5.05 1.32 14.68
N PRO A 113 6.08 0.70 15.33
CA PRO A 113 7.45 0.69 14.81
C PRO A 113 7.63 -0.07 13.50
N ARG A 114 6.75 -1.04 13.18
CA ARG A 114 6.82 -1.84 11.95
C ARG A 114 5.64 -1.61 11.01
N THR A 115 4.90 -0.52 11.23
CA THR A 115 3.74 -0.15 10.40
C THR A 115 4.05 1.07 9.53
N LEU A 116 3.56 1.03 8.31
CA LEU A 116 3.31 2.16 7.44
C LEU A 116 1.79 2.33 7.37
N VAL A 117 1.27 3.53 7.60
CA VAL A 117 -0.15 3.82 7.36
C VAL A 117 -0.28 4.53 6.03
N SER A 118 -1.06 3.95 5.13
CA SER A 118 -1.29 4.54 3.82
C SER A 118 -2.74 4.98 3.61
N GLY A 119 -2.97 5.78 2.58
CA GLY A 119 -4.31 6.22 2.21
C GLY A 119 -4.33 7.26 1.09
N MET A 120 -5.53 7.47 0.52
CA MET A 120 -5.75 8.41 -0.59
C MET A 120 -6.08 9.85 -0.11
N PHE A 121 -6.17 10.08 1.20
CA PHE A 121 -6.63 11.33 1.79
C PHE A 121 -5.50 12.02 2.56
N PRO A 122 -4.80 13.00 1.94
CA PRO A 122 -3.67 13.69 2.55
C PRO A 122 -3.98 14.34 3.90
N ASP A 123 -5.21 14.86 4.08
CA ASP A 123 -5.61 15.52 5.31
C ASP A 123 -5.74 14.52 6.48
N ALA A 124 -6.29 13.32 6.23
CA ALA A 124 -6.33 12.26 7.23
C ALA A 124 -4.91 11.81 7.64
N LEU A 125 -4.00 11.67 6.67
CA LEU A 125 -2.59 11.36 6.95
C LEU A 125 -1.91 12.50 7.73
N ALA A 126 -2.27 13.76 7.49
CA ALA A 126 -1.76 14.90 8.25
C ALA A 126 -2.18 14.86 9.72
N HIS A 127 -3.40 14.42 10.03
CA HIS A 127 -3.83 14.20 11.42
C HIS A 127 -2.99 13.14 12.11
N ILE A 128 -2.69 12.02 11.41
CA ILE A 128 -1.80 10.98 11.95
C ILE A 128 -0.39 11.54 12.16
N ARG A 129 0.18 12.28 11.19
CA ARG A 129 1.51 12.89 11.30
C ARG A 129 1.61 13.82 12.53
N ALA A 130 0.55 14.59 12.80
CA ALA A 130 0.50 15.48 13.96
C ALA A 130 0.44 14.72 15.28
N ALA A 131 -0.26 13.58 15.33
CA ALA A 131 -0.44 12.78 16.54
C ALA A 131 0.72 11.80 16.79
N GLU A 132 1.40 11.33 15.73
CA GLU A 132 2.51 10.36 15.78
C GLU A 132 3.57 10.71 14.73
N PRO A 133 4.47 11.66 15.01
CA PRO A 133 5.49 12.12 14.06
C PRO A 133 6.43 11.02 13.54
N GLY A 134 6.64 9.96 14.33
CA GLY A 134 7.52 8.85 14.00
C GLY A 134 6.90 7.74 13.13
N LEU A 135 5.57 7.73 12.97
CA LEU A 135 4.90 6.72 12.16
C LEU A 135 5.12 6.99 10.68
N ARG A 136 5.50 5.96 9.93
CA ARG A 136 5.67 6.04 8.47
C ARG A 136 4.32 6.22 7.78
N LEU A 137 4.24 7.19 6.86
CA LEU A 137 3.01 7.52 6.13
C LEU A 137 3.20 7.35 4.63
N GLY A 138 2.24 6.68 3.98
CA GLY A 138 2.19 6.42 2.54
C GLY A 138 1.04 7.16 1.86
N TRP A 139 1.37 8.02 0.87
CA TRP A 139 0.33 8.67 0.08
C TRP A 139 -0.03 7.84 -1.15
N SER A 140 -1.28 7.33 -1.21
CA SER A 140 -1.81 6.52 -2.30
C SER A 140 -2.27 7.37 -3.48
N VAL A 141 -1.74 7.08 -4.68
CA VAL A 141 -1.98 7.81 -5.93
C VAL A 141 -2.21 6.88 -7.13
N PRO A 142 -3.12 7.23 -8.06
CA PRO A 142 -4.04 8.37 -8.08
C PRO A 142 -5.25 8.13 -7.18
N ARG A 143 -5.92 9.19 -6.74
CA ARG A 143 -7.23 9.08 -6.11
C ARG A 143 -8.29 8.88 -7.20
N VAL A 144 -8.53 7.62 -7.58
CA VAL A 144 -9.51 7.25 -8.62
C VAL A 144 -10.55 6.32 -8.02
N ARG A 145 -11.83 6.66 -8.20
CA ARG A 145 -12.97 5.87 -7.71
C ARG A 145 -13.43 4.78 -8.70
N ARG A 146 -13.02 4.84 -9.99
CA ARG A 146 -13.39 3.88 -11.05
C ARG A 146 -12.27 3.76 -12.09
N ASP A 147 -12.13 2.56 -12.67
CA ASP A 147 -11.27 2.36 -13.85
C ASP A 147 -12.02 2.82 -15.12
N TYR A 148 -11.75 4.05 -15.54
CA TYR A 148 -12.33 4.65 -16.76
C TYR A 148 -11.66 4.15 -18.05
N THR A 149 -10.69 3.27 -18.00
CA THR A 149 -9.97 2.74 -19.17
C THR A 149 -10.61 1.48 -19.75
N SER A 150 -11.65 0.95 -19.12
CA SER A 150 -12.34 -0.27 -19.56
C SER A 150 -13.34 -0.02 -20.70
N ASP A 151 -13.87 1.21 -20.88
CA ASP A 151 -14.81 1.57 -21.92
C ASP A 151 -14.15 2.34 -23.05
N MET A 152 -14.36 1.90 -24.30
CA MET A 152 -13.74 2.48 -25.49
C MET A 152 -14.11 3.97 -25.70
N LEU A 153 -15.29 4.42 -25.28
CA LEU A 153 -15.73 5.81 -25.38
C LEU A 153 -15.07 6.75 -24.35
N THR A 154 -14.62 6.20 -23.21
CA THR A 154 -13.96 6.96 -22.14
C THR A 154 -12.43 6.83 -22.20
N ALA A 155 -11.89 5.91 -23.02
CA ALA A 155 -10.47 5.58 -23.06
C ALA A 155 -9.58 6.76 -23.53
N ILE A 156 -9.99 7.51 -24.57
CA ILE A 156 -9.19 8.63 -25.10
C ILE A 156 -9.05 9.78 -24.08
N PRO A 157 -10.15 10.32 -23.52
CA PRO A 157 -10.02 11.33 -22.47
C PRO A 157 -9.31 10.81 -21.21
N ALA A 158 -9.50 9.53 -20.83
CA ALA A 158 -8.81 8.92 -19.71
C ALA A 158 -7.28 8.82 -19.93
N LEU A 159 -6.84 8.51 -21.17
CA LEU A 159 -5.42 8.49 -21.54
C LEU A 159 -4.80 9.90 -21.53
N ALA A 160 -5.51 10.92 -21.99
CA ALA A 160 -5.06 12.32 -21.93
C ALA A 160 -4.92 12.78 -20.46
N MET A 161 -5.92 12.51 -19.63
CA MET A 161 -5.87 12.77 -18.19
C MET A 161 -4.70 12.03 -17.51
N LEU A 162 -4.49 10.77 -17.84
CA LEU A 162 -3.38 9.97 -17.30
C LEU A 162 -2.04 10.57 -17.71
N SER A 163 -1.90 11.04 -18.94
CA SER A 163 -0.67 11.67 -19.44
C SER A 163 -0.38 12.99 -18.72
N GLY A 164 -1.37 13.85 -18.54
CA GLY A 164 -1.27 15.08 -17.76
C GLY A 164 -0.94 14.81 -16.29
N TYR A 165 -1.59 13.80 -15.71
CA TYR A 165 -1.29 13.39 -14.33
C TYR A 165 0.14 12.89 -14.18
N ARG A 166 0.63 12.04 -15.09
CA ARG A 166 2.02 11.55 -15.14
C ARG A 166 3.04 12.69 -15.27
N ALA A 167 2.72 13.76 -15.97
CA ALA A 167 3.59 14.90 -16.16
C ALA A 167 3.72 15.76 -14.89
N THR A 168 2.64 15.89 -14.11
CA THR A 168 2.59 16.77 -12.93
C THR A 168 2.89 16.06 -11.62
N LEU A 169 2.59 14.75 -11.53
CA LEU A 169 2.75 13.95 -10.32
C LEU A 169 4.18 13.99 -9.73
N PRO A 170 5.28 13.87 -10.52
CA PRO A 170 6.62 13.86 -9.97
C PRO A 170 6.97 15.11 -9.14
N ARG A 171 6.58 16.30 -9.62
CA ARG A 171 6.82 17.56 -8.88
C ARG A 171 6.04 17.61 -7.57
N ARG A 172 4.77 17.20 -7.59
CA ARG A 172 3.91 17.18 -6.41
C ARG A 172 4.42 16.21 -5.34
N VAL A 173 4.82 15.02 -5.77
CA VAL A 173 5.36 13.97 -4.91
C VAL A 173 6.67 14.44 -4.27
N ARG A 174 7.62 14.93 -5.07
CA ARG A 174 8.89 15.43 -4.54
C ARG A 174 8.69 16.53 -3.50
N ALA A 175 7.83 17.51 -3.77
CA ALA A 175 7.53 18.58 -2.82
C ALA A 175 6.97 18.02 -1.51
N ALA A 176 5.96 17.13 -1.58
CA ALA A 176 5.32 16.55 -0.41
C ALA A 176 6.27 15.72 0.47
N LEU A 177 7.22 14.99 -0.15
CA LEU A 177 8.26 14.23 0.55
C LEU A 177 9.28 15.18 1.20
N MET A 178 9.75 16.19 0.48
CA MET A 178 10.71 17.16 1.02
C MET A 178 10.13 18.00 2.17
N GLU A 179 8.82 18.22 2.19
CA GLU A 179 8.08 18.85 3.28
C GLU A 179 7.86 17.92 4.48
N GLY A 180 8.28 16.64 4.41
CA GLY A 180 8.10 15.65 5.47
C GLY A 180 6.64 15.23 5.69
N ARG A 181 5.75 15.50 4.73
CA ARG A 181 4.33 15.15 4.84
C ARG A 181 4.10 13.65 4.77
N PHE A 182 4.91 12.96 3.96
CA PHE A 182 4.86 11.52 3.75
C PHE A 182 6.27 10.95 3.70
N ASP A 183 6.39 9.64 3.95
CA ASP A 183 7.64 8.89 3.88
C ASP A 183 7.65 7.97 2.64
N ALA A 184 6.46 7.64 2.14
CA ALA A 184 6.29 6.77 0.98
C ALA A 184 5.19 7.26 0.04
N ILE A 185 5.30 6.82 -1.21
CA ILE A 185 4.26 6.98 -2.24
C ILE A 185 3.79 5.59 -2.66
N MET A 186 2.48 5.36 -2.52
CA MET A 186 1.79 4.13 -2.92
C MET A 186 1.18 4.38 -4.31
N ALA A 187 1.88 4.04 -5.38
CA ALA A 187 1.48 4.41 -6.74
C ALA A 187 0.85 3.25 -7.50
N HIS A 188 -0.31 3.49 -8.13
CA HIS A 188 -0.83 2.54 -9.11
C HIS A 188 0.17 2.37 -10.28
N TRP A 189 0.43 1.14 -10.73
CA TRP A 189 1.47 0.86 -11.73
C TRP A 189 1.34 1.68 -13.03
N ARG A 190 0.12 2.08 -13.40
CA ARG A 190 -0.12 2.91 -14.59
C ARG A 190 0.45 4.33 -14.49
N VAL A 191 0.68 4.88 -13.30
CA VAL A 191 1.26 6.22 -13.14
C VAL A 191 2.76 6.20 -12.92
N VAL A 192 3.36 5.02 -12.76
CA VAL A 192 4.80 4.88 -12.54
C VAL A 192 5.58 5.20 -13.82
N THR A 193 6.49 6.15 -13.70
CA THR A 193 7.44 6.57 -14.76
C THR A 193 8.83 6.70 -14.17
N ARG A 194 9.86 6.69 -14.99
CA ARG A 194 11.24 6.97 -14.52
C ARG A 194 11.36 8.35 -13.85
N ALA A 195 10.55 9.31 -14.29
CA ALA A 195 10.50 10.63 -13.67
C ALA A 195 9.91 10.57 -12.24
N LEU A 196 8.87 9.74 -12.02
CA LEU A 196 8.31 9.54 -10.69
C LEU A 196 9.31 8.83 -9.77
N VAL A 197 9.96 7.74 -10.24
CA VAL A 197 11.00 7.03 -9.46
C VAL A 197 12.08 8.00 -9.00
N ARG A 198 12.62 8.81 -9.91
CA ARG A 198 13.63 9.84 -9.56
C ARG A 198 13.10 10.87 -8.56
N ALA A 199 11.88 11.36 -8.77
CA ALA A 199 11.28 12.37 -7.91
C ALA A 199 11.08 11.87 -6.47
N VAL A 200 10.73 10.58 -6.30
CA VAL A 200 10.63 9.94 -4.98
C VAL A 200 12.01 9.81 -4.34
N ALA A 201 13.00 9.34 -5.09
CA ALA A 201 14.38 9.23 -4.61
C ALA A 201 14.98 10.61 -4.24
N ASP A 202 14.77 11.64 -5.07
CA ASP A 202 15.19 13.03 -4.79
C ASP A 202 14.51 13.61 -3.54
N GLY A 203 13.31 13.14 -3.22
CA GLY A 203 12.57 13.49 -2.01
C GLY A 203 12.92 12.63 -0.79
N ALA A 204 13.91 11.73 -0.90
CA ALA A 204 14.30 10.75 0.12
C ALA A 204 13.13 9.85 0.61
N GLY A 205 12.13 9.61 -0.22
CA GLY A 205 10.99 8.74 0.08
C GLY A 205 11.14 7.33 -0.48
N GLU A 206 10.12 6.51 -0.24
CA GLU A 206 9.99 5.16 -0.79
C GLU A 206 8.85 5.09 -1.82
N LEU A 207 9.02 4.27 -2.87
CA LEU A 207 7.99 4.06 -3.89
C LEU A 207 7.49 2.62 -3.86
N TYR A 208 6.25 2.44 -3.43
CA TYR A 208 5.51 1.18 -3.52
C TYR A 208 4.55 1.20 -4.69
N VAL A 209 4.44 0.09 -5.41
CA VAL A 209 3.62 0.03 -6.63
C VAL A 209 2.54 -1.03 -6.52
N TRP A 210 1.28 -0.61 -6.69
CA TRP A 210 0.09 -1.46 -6.57
C TRP A 210 -0.79 -1.42 -7.83
N THR A 211 -1.72 -2.36 -8.10
CA THR A 211 -1.57 -3.77 -7.77
C THR A 211 -0.92 -4.43 -8.96
N VAL A 212 0.11 -5.23 -8.76
CA VAL A 212 0.94 -5.77 -9.83
C VAL A 212 0.85 -7.30 -9.82
N ASP A 213 -0.03 -7.85 -10.66
CA ASP A 213 -0.30 -9.29 -10.76
C ASP A 213 0.25 -9.88 -12.07
N ASP A 214 1.41 -9.40 -12.49
CA ASP A 214 2.10 -9.87 -13.71
C ASP A 214 3.61 -9.91 -13.48
N ALA A 215 4.22 -11.09 -13.63
CA ALA A 215 5.64 -11.32 -13.35
C ALA A 215 6.58 -10.43 -14.18
N ARG A 216 6.28 -10.22 -15.48
CA ARG A 216 7.11 -9.37 -16.35
C ARG A 216 7.03 -7.89 -15.93
N ARG A 217 5.88 -7.48 -15.37
CA ARG A 217 5.73 -6.13 -14.83
C ARG A 217 6.48 -5.98 -13.52
N ILE A 218 6.49 -7.00 -12.65
CA ILE A 218 7.32 -7.05 -11.44
C ILE A 218 8.79 -6.86 -11.83
N GLU A 219 9.32 -7.65 -12.77
CA GLU A 219 10.72 -7.54 -13.24
C GLU A 219 11.04 -6.12 -13.75
N ARG A 220 10.17 -5.55 -14.60
CA ARG A 220 10.37 -4.20 -15.14
C ARG A 220 10.39 -3.11 -14.06
N LEU A 221 9.48 -3.17 -13.09
CA LEU A 221 9.39 -2.20 -12.01
C LEU A 221 10.59 -2.34 -11.05
N THR A 222 11.01 -3.57 -10.74
CA THR A 222 12.22 -3.85 -9.97
C THR A 222 13.45 -3.25 -10.67
N ALA A 223 13.59 -3.45 -11.99
CA ALA A 223 14.67 -2.86 -12.79
C ALA A 223 14.59 -1.32 -12.89
N MET A 224 13.43 -0.72 -12.64
CA MET A 224 13.29 0.74 -12.53
C MET A 224 13.73 1.30 -11.17
N GLY A 225 13.94 0.42 -10.16
CA GLY A 225 14.38 0.82 -8.83
C GLY A 225 13.25 1.26 -7.90
N VAL A 226 12.05 0.64 -8.00
CA VAL A 226 10.99 0.84 -7.01
C VAL A 226 11.34 0.14 -5.70
N ASP A 227 10.90 0.67 -4.57
CA ASP A 227 11.24 0.17 -3.23
C ASP A 227 10.37 -1.00 -2.79
N GLY A 228 9.14 -1.09 -3.30
CA GLY A 228 8.26 -2.22 -3.01
C GLY A 228 7.23 -2.47 -4.11
N ILE A 229 6.76 -3.71 -4.18
CA ILE A 229 5.70 -4.13 -5.11
C ILE A 229 4.62 -4.85 -4.33
N ILE A 230 3.37 -4.40 -4.52
CA ILE A 230 2.18 -4.92 -3.89
C ILE A 230 1.43 -5.79 -4.91
N THR A 231 1.25 -7.08 -4.58
CA THR A 231 0.61 -8.07 -5.45
C THR A 231 -0.43 -8.91 -4.72
N ASN A 232 -1.49 -9.31 -5.41
CA ASN A 232 -2.45 -10.30 -4.92
C ASN A 232 -1.86 -11.73 -4.90
N ASP A 233 -0.84 -11.99 -5.70
CA ASP A 233 -0.23 -13.31 -5.83
C ASP A 233 1.27 -13.29 -5.49
N PRO A 234 1.65 -13.47 -4.22
CA PRO A 234 3.06 -13.49 -3.80
C PRO A 234 3.94 -14.55 -4.49
N ARG A 235 3.35 -15.59 -5.09
CA ARG A 235 4.09 -16.62 -5.87
C ARG A 235 4.79 -16.01 -7.09
N LEU A 236 4.34 -14.86 -7.56
CA LEU A 236 4.95 -14.15 -8.68
C LEU A 236 6.36 -13.64 -8.38
N PHE A 237 6.70 -13.39 -7.11
CA PHE A 237 8.03 -12.95 -6.72
C PHE A 237 9.11 -14.01 -6.95
N SER A 238 8.80 -15.31 -6.76
CA SER A 238 9.72 -16.40 -7.05
C SER A 238 9.92 -16.64 -8.56
N ARG A 239 8.88 -16.40 -9.36
CA ARG A 239 8.95 -16.53 -10.84
C ARG A 239 9.78 -15.41 -11.49
N ALA A 240 9.69 -14.18 -10.96
CA ALA A 240 10.48 -13.04 -11.42
C ALA A 240 11.99 -13.21 -11.16
N GLY A 241 12.38 -13.96 -10.12
CA GLY A 241 13.81 -14.25 -9.82
C GLY A 241 14.42 -15.36 -10.67
N THR A 242 13.63 -16.18 -11.36
CA THR A 242 14.12 -17.33 -12.14
C THR A 242 14.47 -16.98 -13.59
N SER A 243 14.06 -15.81 -14.09
CA SER A 243 14.37 -15.35 -15.47
C SER A 243 15.78 -14.73 -15.65
N GLN A 244 16.58 -14.65 -14.58
CA GLN A 244 17.94 -14.06 -14.63
C GLN A 244 19.07 -15.11 -14.56
N ARG A 245 18.79 -16.37 -14.88
CA ARG A 245 19.84 -17.40 -15.02
C ARG A 245 19.99 -17.87 -16.44
#